data_81ad7d2f33febc58b41c6a79ab7ef87f
#
_entry.id   81ad7d2f33febc58b41c6a79ab7ef87f
#
_cell.length_a   1.000
_cell.length_b   1.000
_cell.length_c   1.000
_cell.angle_alpha   90.00
_cell.angle_beta   90.00
_cell.angle_gamma   90.00
#
_symmetry.space_group_name_H-M   'P 1'
#
loop_
_entity.id
_entity.type
_entity.pdbx_description
1 polymer ?
#
loop_
_entity_poly.entity_id
_entity_poly.type
_entity_poly.pdbx_seq_one_letter_code
_entity_poly.pdbx_strand_id
1 'polypeptide(L)'
;EVDGGLETLEIALPAVVKKDGARVEFDTAKLRGSMLLALRKRPVSVEQVDAALERIQEKLLSSGAREVPSARLGELLMRELKRMDKVAYVRFASVYRSFEDVDEFRQLIRDI
;
A
#
# COMPACT_ATOMS: atom_id res chain seq x y z
N GLU A 1 8.44 -24.68 20.84
CA GLU A 1 8.82 -24.34 20.34
C GLU A 1 9.22 -23.87 20.30
N VAL A 2 9.14 -23.92 20.57
CA VAL A 2 9.54 -23.47 20.13
C VAL A 2 9.96 -23.20 19.78
N ASP A 3 9.99 -23.31 19.79
CA ASP A 3 10.45 -22.91 19.11
C ASP A 3 10.50 -22.43 18.35
N GLY A 4 10.44 -22.44 18.21
CA GLY A 4 10.78 -21.89 16.89
C GLY A 4 9.89 -20.77 16.44
N GLY A 5 8.74 -20.68 16.87
CA GLY A 5 7.81 -19.62 16.55
C GLY A 5 8.10 -18.30 17.23
N LEU A 6 9.07 -18.27 18.05
CA LEU A 6 9.37 -17.08 18.80
C LEU A 6 9.78 -15.90 17.96
N GLU A 7 10.55 -16.17 16.94
CA GLU A 7 11.06 -15.09 16.08
C GLU A 7 9.93 -14.34 15.39
N THR A 8 8.87 -15.03 15.09
CA THR A 8 7.76 -14.39 14.38
C THR A 8 7.06 -13.35 15.25
N LEU A 9 7.14 -13.49 16.54
CA LEU A 9 6.50 -12.53 17.43
C LEU A 9 7.18 -11.18 17.43
N GLU A 10 8.44 -11.16 17.05
CA GLU A 10 9.21 -9.92 17.05
C GLU A 10 9.05 -9.14 15.76
N ILE A 11 8.47 -9.76 14.77
CA ILE A 11 8.31 -9.13 13.46
C ILE A 11 6.84 -8.83 13.24
N ALA A 12 6.30 -7.93 14.04
CA ALA A 12 4.91 -7.56 13.93
C ALA A 12 4.78 -6.30 13.08
N LEU A 13 3.90 -6.36 12.09
CA LEU A 13 3.57 -5.19 11.32
C LEU A 13 2.73 -4.24 12.17
N PRO A 14 2.83 -2.94 11.95
CA PRO A 14 2.08 -1.98 12.75
C PRO A 14 0.57 -2.11 12.52
N ALA A 15 -0.20 -1.80 13.55
CA ALA A 15 -1.64 -1.71 13.40
C ALA A 15 -1.97 -0.53 12.50
N VAL A 16 -3.09 -0.63 11.77
CA VAL A 16 -3.52 0.43 10.86
C VAL A 16 -4.55 1.29 11.57
N VAL A 17 -4.32 2.60 11.58
CA VAL A 17 -5.25 3.56 12.16
C VAL A 17 -6.06 4.18 11.05
N LYS A 18 -7.37 3.97 11.10
CA LYS A 18 -8.28 4.48 10.09
C LYS A 18 -8.60 5.95 10.34
N LYS A 19 -9.23 6.58 9.34
CA LYS A 19 -9.57 7.99 9.42
C LYS A 19 -10.41 8.35 10.64
N ASP A 20 -11.29 7.46 11.05
CA ASP A 20 -12.15 7.68 12.21
C ASP A 20 -11.47 7.35 13.54
N GLY A 21 -10.20 6.99 13.50
CA GLY A 21 -9.44 6.65 14.68
C GLY A 21 -9.48 5.18 15.06
N ALA A 22 -10.24 4.36 14.36
CA ALA A 22 -10.31 2.94 14.64
C ALA A 22 -9.01 2.25 14.30
N ARG A 23 -8.60 1.32 15.16
CA ARG A 23 -7.40 0.52 14.93
C ARG A 23 -7.79 -0.84 14.42
N VAL A 24 -7.11 -1.28 13.37
CA VAL A 24 -7.32 -2.63 12.85
C VAL A 24 -5.98 -3.28 12.62
N GLU A 25 -5.96 -4.60 12.60
CA GLU A 25 -4.75 -5.33 12.29
C GLU A 25 -4.33 -5.08 10.86
N PHE A 26 -3.01 -5.13 10.64
CA PHE A 26 -2.48 -5.04 9.29
C PHE A 26 -2.94 -6.26 8.49
N ASP A 27 -3.57 -6.01 7.37
CA ASP A 27 -4.10 -7.08 6.52
C ASP A 27 -3.36 -7.08 5.18
N THR A 28 -2.37 -7.96 5.08
CA THR A 28 -1.56 -8.08 3.88
C THR A 28 -2.40 -8.47 2.67
N ALA A 29 -3.36 -9.36 2.89
CA ALA A 29 -4.23 -9.82 1.79
C ALA A 29 -5.07 -8.68 1.23
N LYS A 30 -5.55 -7.81 2.11
CA LYS A 30 -6.34 -6.66 1.68
C LYS A 30 -5.49 -5.67 0.89
N LEU A 31 -4.28 -5.42 1.35
CA LEU A 31 -3.36 -4.54 0.65
C LEU A 31 -3.03 -5.11 -0.73
N ARG A 32 -2.76 -6.41 -0.78
CA ARG A 32 -2.49 -7.08 -2.04
C ARG A 32 -3.67 -7.01 -2.99
N GLY A 33 -4.88 -7.22 -2.47
CA GLY A 33 -6.10 -7.13 -3.27
C GLY A 33 -6.28 -5.76 -3.88
N SER A 34 -6.00 -4.72 -3.12
CA SER A 34 -6.10 -3.34 -3.64
C SER A 34 -5.11 -3.11 -4.77
N MET A 35 -3.89 -3.61 -4.62
CA MET A 35 -2.88 -3.49 -5.67
C MET A 35 -3.27 -4.26 -6.92
N LEU A 36 -3.75 -5.49 -6.76
CA LEU A 36 -4.16 -6.31 -7.89
C LEU A 36 -5.34 -5.70 -8.63
N LEU A 37 -6.26 -5.08 -7.89
CA LEU A 37 -7.40 -4.43 -8.52
C LEU A 37 -6.95 -3.25 -9.40
N ALA A 38 -6.01 -2.46 -8.91
CA ALA A 38 -5.48 -1.35 -9.69
C ALA A 38 -4.72 -1.82 -10.91
N LEU A 39 -4.07 -2.99 -10.82
CA LEU A 39 -3.26 -3.54 -11.90
C LEU A 39 -4.04 -4.43 -12.87
N ARG A 40 -5.34 -4.49 -12.70
CA ARG A 40 -6.19 -5.34 -13.53
C ARG A 40 -5.95 -5.07 -15.02
N LYS A 41 -5.70 -6.13 -15.77
CA LYS A 41 -5.43 -6.07 -17.21
C LYS A 41 -4.22 -5.23 -17.58
N ARG A 42 -3.29 -5.07 -16.64
CA ARG A 42 -2.02 -4.42 -16.92
C ARG A 42 -0.92 -5.47 -16.98
N PRO A 43 0.12 -5.23 -17.80
CA PRO A 43 1.20 -6.22 -17.99
C PRO A 43 2.21 -6.19 -16.84
N VAL A 44 1.75 -6.52 -15.65
CA VAL A 44 2.58 -6.56 -14.44
C VAL A 44 2.47 -7.97 -13.85
N SER A 45 3.60 -8.57 -13.58
CA SER A 45 3.63 -9.96 -13.10
C SER A 45 3.31 -10.05 -11.61
N VAL A 46 2.92 -11.26 -11.18
CA VAL A 46 2.68 -11.53 -9.77
C VAL A 46 3.96 -11.30 -8.96
N GLU A 47 5.11 -11.67 -9.53
CA GLU A 47 6.39 -11.46 -8.86
C GLU A 47 6.66 -9.98 -8.58
N GLN A 48 6.29 -9.12 -9.51
CA GLN A 48 6.45 -7.69 -9.30
C GLN A 48 5.53 -7.19 -8.19
N VAL A 49 4.31 -7.71 -8.15
CA VAL A 49 3.37 -7.36 -7.08
C VAL A 49 3.90 -7.80 -5.73
N ASP A 50 4.37 -9.03 -5.64
CA ASP A 50 4.89 -9.56 -4.38
C ASP A 50 6.12 -8.78 -3.92
N ALA A 51 7.00 -8.43 -4.83
CA ALA A 51 8.19 -7.63 -4.49
C ALA A 51 7.79 -6.25 -3.96
N ALA A 52 6.78 -5.63 -4.57
CA ALA A 52 6.30 -4.32 -4.13
C ALA A 52 5.73 -4.41 -2.71
N LEU A 53 4.94 -5.46 -2.44
CA LEU A 53 4.39 -5.66 -1.12
C LEU A 53 5.48 -5.87 -0.07
N GLU A 54 6.52 -6.63 -0.42
CA GLU A 54 7.65 -6.82 0.47
C GLU A 54 8.34 -5.50 0.80
N ARG A 55 8.53 -4.66 -0.19
CA ARG A 55 9.15 -3.36 0.05
C ARG A 55 8.34 -2.49 1.00
N ILE A 56 7.02 -2.51 0.84
CA ILE A 56 6.14 -1.77 1.75
C ILE A 56 6.27 -2.30 3.16
N GLN A 57 6.21 -3.62 3.32
CA GLN A 57 6.30 -4.23 4.63
C GLN A 57 7.65 -3.97 5.29
N GLU A 58 8.72 -4.04 4.51
CA GLU A 58 10.06 -3.75 5.03
C GLU A 58 10.18 -2.32 5.55
N LYS A 59 9.61 -1.38 4.83
CA LYS A 59 9.62 0.01 5.27
C LYS A 59 8.88 0.17 6.59
N LEU A 60 7.75 -0.50 6.72
CA LEU A 60 6.96 -0.41 7.94
C LEU A 60 7.68 -1.07 9.12
N LEU A 61 8.30 -2.21 8.88
CA LEU A 61 9.03 -2.90 9.92
C LEU A 61 10.25 -2.12 10.38
N SER A 62 11.00 -1.56 9.45
CA SER A 62 12.20 -0.82 9.80
C SER A 62 11.91 0.52 10.45
N SER A 63 10.71 1.04 10.30
CA SER A 63 10.34 2.27 10.98
C SER A 63 10.17 2.08 12.48
N GLY A 64 9.94 0.83 12.92
CA GLY A 64 9.72 0.54 14.32
C GLY A 64 8.42 1.05 14.88
N ALA A 65 7.57 1.60 14.05
CA ALA A 65 6.30 2.17 14.51
C ALA A 65 5.32 1.07 14.88
N ARG A 66 4.53 1.31 15.91
CA ARG A 66 3.48 0.39 16.34
C ARG A 66 2.20 0.60 15.57
N GLU A 67 2.05 1.76 14.99
CA GLU A 67 0.86 2.15 14.25
C GLU A 67 1.23 2.87 12.99
N VAL A 68 0.38 2.73 11.98
CA VAL A 68 0.55 3.48 10.74
C VAL A 68 -0.81 3.99 10.29
N PRO A 69 -0.93 5.28 9.96
CA PRO A 69 -2.20 5.81 9.42
C PRO A 69 -2.51 5.15 8.09
N SER A 70 -3.78 4.89 7.84
CA SER A 70 -4.18 4.30 6.55
C SER A 70 -3.76 5.19 5.38
N ALA A 71 -3.73 6.51 5.58
CA ALA A 71 -3.26 7.44 4.55
C ALA A 71 -1.81 7.16 4.15
N ARG A 72 -0.98 6.81 5.13
CA ARG A 72 0.42 6.49 4.86
C ARG A 72 0.56 5.21 4.04
N LEU A 73 -0.28 4.21 4.36
CA LEU A 73 -0.31 2.98 3.56
C LEU A 73 -0.69 3.27 2.12
N GLY A 74 -1.70 4.11 1.93
CA GLY A 74 -2.11 4.50 0.59
C GLY A 74 -1.00 5.17 -0.18
N GLU A 75 -0.23 6.03 0.48
CA GLU A 75 0.90 6.69 -0.16
C GLU A 75 1.99 5.71 -0.56
N LEU A 76 2.29 4.75 0.30
CA LEU A 76 3.29 3.75 -0.01
C LEU A 76 2.85 2.89 -1.19
N LEU A 77 1.57 2.54 -1.22
CA LEU A 77 1.01 1.78 -2.31
C LEU A 77 1.07 2.56 -3.62
N MET A 78 0.72 3.84 -3.57
CA MET A 78 0.79 4.70 -4.76
C MET A 78 2.20 4.82 -5.31
N ARG A 79 3.20 4.91 -4.44
CA ARG A 79 4.58 4.96 -4.90
C ARG A 79 5.00 3.72 -5.65
N GLU A 80 4.57 2.56 -5.16
CA GLU A 80 4.88 1.31 -5.83
C GLU A 80 4.15 1.21 -7.16
N LEU A 81 2.88 1.57 -7.19
CA LEU A 81 2.11 1.55 -8.43
C LEU A 81 2.70 2.49 -9.48
N LYS A 82 3.14 3.66 -9.06
CA LYS A 82 3.73 4.63 -9.98
C LYS A 82 4.96 4.07 -10.68
N ARG A 83 5.74 3.26 -9.97
CA ARG A 83 6.92 2.61 -10.55
C ARG A 83 6.56 1.47 -11.48
N MET A 84 5.50 0.75 -11.16
CA MET A 84 5.13 -0.44 -11.92
C MET A 84 4.31 -0.13 -13.17
N ASP A 85 3.31 0.73 -13.03
CA ASP A 85 2.37 0.98 -14.12
C ASP A 85 1.60 2.28 -13.88
N LYS A 86 1.79 3.24 -14.76
CA LYS A 86 1.19 4.56 -14.59
C LYS A 86 -0.32 4.55 -14.65
N VAL A 87 -0.89 3.66 -15.46
CA VAL A 87 -2.35 3.53 -15.54
C VAL A 87 -2.92 3.05 -14.21
N ALA A 88 -2.29 2.04 -13.62
CA ALA A 88 -2.71 1.54 -12.32
C ALA A 88 -2.57 2.62 -11.24
N TYR A 89 -1.50 3.39 -11.31
CA TYR A 89 -1.31 4.51 -10.38
C TYR A 89 -2.45 5.51 -10.46
N VAL A 90 -2.83 5.91 -11.67
CA VAL A 90 -3.94 6.87 -11.86
C VAL A 90 -5.25 6.28 -11.35
N ARG A 91 -5.51 5.00 -11.64
CA ARG A 91 -6.72 4.33 -11.16
C ARG A 91 -6.82 4.37 -9.64
N PHE A 92 -5.75 3.99 -8.97
CA PHE A 92 -5.75 3.95 -7.51
C PHE A 92 -5.88 5.35 -6.93
N ALA A 93 -5.09 6.29 -7.45
CA ALA A 93 -5.11 7.65 -6.95
C ALA A 93 -6.47 8.32 -7.13
N SER A 94 -7.14 8.03 -8.23
CA SER A 94 -8.47 8.60 -8.50
C SER A 94 -9.49 8.20 -7.45
N VAL A 95 -9.42 6.94 -7.00
CA VAL A 95 -10.32 6.45 -5.97
C VAL A 95 -9.88 6.90 -4.58
N TYR A 96 -8.59 6.80 -4.33
CA TYR A 96 -8.04 7.05 -3.00
C TYR A 96 -8.09 8.52 -2.59
N ARG A 97 -7.75 9.42 -3.52
CA ARG A 97 -7.64 10.84 -3.20
C ARG A 97 -8.94 11.61 -3.30
N SER A 98 -9.93 11.08 -3.99
CA SER A 98 -11.21 11.76 -4.15
C SER A 98 -11.02 13.19 -4.64
N PHE A 99 -10.52 13.35 -5.85
CA PHE A 99 -10.25 14.67 -6.42
C PHE A 99 -11.52 15.51 -6.47
N GLU A 100 -11.44 16.72 -5.92
CA GLU A 100 -12.58 17.61 -5.87
C GLU A 100 -12.68 18.52 -7.08
N ASP A 101 -11.58 18.73 -7.79
CA ASP A 101 -11.64 19.53 -9.01
C ASP A 101 -10.79 18.93 -10.11
N VAL A 102 -11.08 19.41 -11.33
CA VAL A 102 -10.42 18.90 -12.53
C VAL A 102 -8.94 19.27 -12.56
N ASP A 103 -8.58 20.40 -11.97
CA ASP A 103 -7.20 20.86 -12.01
C ASP A 103 -6.28 19.97 -11.17
N GLU A 104 -6.75 19.48 -10.04
CA GLU A 104 -5.99 18.54 -9.23
C GLU A 104 -5.74 17.25 -10.02
N PHE A 105 -6.76 16.76 -10.71
CA PHE A 105 -6.64 15.56 -11.50
C PHE A 105 -5.66 15.75 -12.66
N ARG A 106 -5.76 16.88 -13.34
CA ARG A 106 -4.83 17.21 -14.42
C ARG A 106 -3.40 17.29 -13.93
N GLN A 107 -3.19 17.87 -12.76
CA GLN A 107 -1.87 17.97 -12.19
C GLN A 107 -1.28 16.58 -11.91
N LEU A 108 -2.11 15.67 -11.40
CA LEU A 108 -1.68 14.31 -11.17
C LEU A 108 -1.21 13.65 -12.47
N ILE A 109 -1.98 13.81 -13.52
CA ILE A 109 -1.65 13.20 -14.82
C ILE A 109 -0.37 13.79 -15.39
N ARG A 110 -0.16 15.09 -15.22
CA ARG A 110 1.07 15.72 -15.70
C ARG A 110 2.31 15.25 -14.95
N ASP A 111 2.18 14.92 -13.68
CA ASP A 111 3.29 14.49 -12.87
C ASP A 111 3.72 13.06 -13.16
N ILE A 112 2.96 12.36 -13.97
CA ILE A 112 3.34 11.02 -14.38
C ILE A 112 4.23 11.13 -15.62
#